data_2c3b5c5a12305a3da56db41ed06cc3e1
#
_entry.id   2c3b5c5a12305a3da56db41ed06cc3e1
#
_cell.length_a   1.000
_cell.length_b   1.000
_cell.length_c   1.000
_cell.angle_alpha   90.00
_cell.angle_beta   90.00
_cell.angle_gamma   90.00
#
_symmetry.space_group_name_H-M   'P 1'
#
loop_
_entity.id
_entity.type
_entity.pdbx_description
1 polymer ?
#
loop_
_entity_poly.entity_id
_entity_poly.type
_entity_poly.pdbx_seq_one_letter_code
_entity_poly.pdbx_strand_id
1 'polypeptide(L)'
;ILGVINLNIDGLLKLNGAQKLIELEGNISWFYCSKCGMDKDTNLIIQNKDEFACNSCHKNILKPSIPFVGQEFSQWDMKDSWMMLNSCDNLIIFADNFLSPVTISFIDIVEKRMKNTKIICSESLNSDIFDFSSNNIDFIYESSDLFLDSLIEAFGDNII
;
A
#
# COMPACT_ATOMS: atom_id res chain seq x y z
N ILE A 1 14.67 6.35 3.51
CA ILE A 1 13.42 6.20 2.73
C ILE A 1 12.49 7.36 3.07
N LEU A 2 11.82 7.93 2.06
CA LEU A 2 10.87 9.02 2.25
C LEU A 2 9.57 8.51 2.92
N GLY A 3 9.09 7.35 2.51
CA GLY A 3 7.95 6.64 3.07
C GLY A 3 7.55 5.43 2.25
N VAL A 4 6.52 4.73 2.70
CA VAL A 4 5.98 3.52 2.08
C VAL A 4 4.49 3.71 1.81
N ILE A 5 4.06 3.39 0.58
CA ILE A 5 2.65 3.30 0.21
C ILE A 5 2.34 1.81 0.05
N ASN A 6 1.49 1.29 0.92
CA ASN A 6 1.12 -0.13 0.95
C ASN A 6 -0.27 -0.32 0.35
N LEU A 7 -0.38 -1.27 -0.58
CA LEU A 7 -1.64 -1.70 -1.18
C LEU A 7 -2.11 -3.06 -0.62
N ASN A 8 -1.30 -3.70 0.24
CA ASN A 8 -1.73 -4.89 0.95
C ASN A 8 -2.56 -4.51 2.17
N ILE A 9 -3.58 -5.30 2.46
CA ILE A 9 -4.52 -5.06 3.56
C ILE A 9 -4.18 -5.84 4.84
N ASP A 10 -3.07 -6.59 4.86
CA ASP A 10 -2.69 -7.52 5.93
C ASP A 10 -2.18 -6.84 7.21
N GLY A 11 -1.76 -5.59 7.13
CA GLY A 11 -1.20 -4.83 8.26
C GLY A 11 0.20 -5.26 8.70
N LEU A 12 0.87 -6.14 7.96
CA LEU A 12 2.16 -6.70 8.36
C LEU A 12 3.27 -5.64 8.44
N LEU A 13 3.30 -4.67 7.52
CA LEU A 13 4.29 -3.60 7.55
C LEU A 13 4.18 -2.76 8.84
N LYS A 14 2.95 -2.45 9.24
CA LYS A 14 2.68 -1.72 10.48
C LYS A 14 3.07 -2.52 11.71
N LEU A 15 2.75 -3.82 11.74
CA LEU A 15 3.12 -4.72 12.83
C LEU A 15 4.63 -4.85 13.00
N ASN A 16 5.38 -4.76 11.89
CA ASN A 16 6.85 -4.81 11.90
C ASN A 16 7.51 -3.43 12.05
N GLY A 17 6.74 -2.40 12.43
CA GLY A 17 7.27 -1.11 12.83
C GLY A 17 7.61 -0.16 11.69
N ALA A 18 7.10 -0.38 10.46
CA ALA A 18 7.33 0.52 9.35
C ALA A 18 6.90 1.96 9.70
N GLN A 19 7.80 2.89 9.48
CA GLN A 19 7.59 4.32 9.70
C GLN A 19 7.08 5.00 8.43
N LYS A 20 6.34 6.12 8.58
CA LYS A 20 5.80 6.89 7.43
C LYS A 20 5.06 5.99 6.42
N LEU A 21 4.22 5.11 6.94
CA LEU A 21 3.44 4.14 6.18
C LEU A 21 2.06 4.71 5.85
N ILE A 22 1.67 4.62 4.57
CA ILE A 22 0.32 4.89 4.09
C ILE A 22 -0.28 3.54 3.68
N GLU A 23 -1.33 3.08 4.36
CA GLU A 23 -2.07 1.86 4.03
C GLU A 23 -3.26 2.24 3.15
N LEU A 24 -3.02 2.43 1.85
CA LEU A 24 -3.97 3.03 0.92
C LEU A 24 -5.27 2.21 0.74
N GLU A 25 -5.14 0.89 0.75
CA GLU A 25 -6.29 -0.03 0.72
C GLU A 25 -6.76 -0.43 2.13
N GLY A 26 -6.31 0.32 3.15
CA GLY A 26 -6.70 0.08 4.53
C GLY A 26 -6.02 -1.13 5.16
N ASN A 27 -6.65 -1.65 6.23
CA ASN A 27 -6.05 -2.68 7.05
C ASN A 27 -7.13 -3.53 7.72
N ILE A 28 -7.04 -4.85 7.59
CA ILE A 28 -7.99 -5.81 8.18
C ILE A 28 -7.82 -5.98 9.70
N SER A 29 -6.80 -5.40 10.32
CA SER A 29 -6.59 -5.47 11.77
C SER A 29 -7.63 -4.66 12.56
N TRP A 30 -8.41 -3.80 11.86
CA TRP A 30 -9.39 -2.92 12.49
C TRP A 30 -10.75 -3.00 11.82
N PHE A 31 -11.77 -2.92 12.65
CA PHE A 31 -13.16 -2.71 12.24
C PHE A 31 -13.63 -1.35 12.72
N TYR A 32 -14.52 -0.71 12.00
CA TYR A 32 -15.10 0.56 12.37
C TYR A 32 -16.61 0.58 12.18
N CYS A 33 -17.28 1.43 12.95
CA CYS A 33 -18.70 1.72 12.78
C CYS A 33 -18.88 2.89 11.82
N SER A 34 -19.49 2.65 10.67
CA SER A 34 -19.76 3.70 9.68
C SER A 34 -20.69 4.81 10.18
N LYS A 35 -21.36 4.63 11.32
CA LYS A 35 -22.29 5.61 11.89
C LYS A 35 -21.66 6.53 12.93
N CYS A 36 -20.86 5.99 13.85
CA CYS A 36 -20.32 6.78 14.96
C CYS A 36 -18.79 6.83 14.99
N GLY A 37 -18.12 6.18 14.03
CA GLY A 37 -16.66 6.18 13.93
C GLY A 37 -15.93 5.31 14.95
N MET A 38 -16.65 4.62 15.87
CA MET A 38 -16.00 3.74 16.84
C MET A 38 -15.25 2.62 16.10
N ASP A 39 -14.01 2.42 16.46
CA ASP A 39 -13.14 1.35 15.97
C ASP A 39 -12.96 0.24 17.00
N LYS A 40 -12.63 -0.94 16.51
CA LYS A 40 -12.40 -2.14 17.32
C LYS A 40 -11.35 -3.04 16.64
N ASP A 41 -10.42 -3.54 17.44
CA ASP A 41 -9.41 -4.50 16.99
C ASP A 41 -10.06 -5.81 16.51
N THR A 42 -9.58 -6.34 15.37
CA THR A 42 -10.09 -7.57 14.77
C THR A 42 -9.97 -8.77 15.69
N ASN A 43 -8.89 -8.87 16.47
CA ASN A 43 -8.71 -10.00 17.40
C ASN A 43 -9.78 -10.02 18.47
N LEU A 44 -10.26 -8.86 18.93
CA LEU A 44 -11.35 -8.77 19.89
C LEU A 44 -12.70 -9.20 19.28
N ILE A 45 -12.88 -9.02 17.98
CA ILE A 45 -14.08 -9.47 17.25
C ILE A 45 -14.05 -10.98 17.04
N ILE A 46 -12.90 -11.52 16.64
CA ILE A 46 -12.73 -12.97 16.39
C ILE A 46 -12.91 -13.77 17.68
N GLN A 47 -12.40 -13.26 18.81
CA GLN A 47 -12.55 -13.93 20.11
C GLN A 47 -14.00 -13.95 20.60
N ASN A 48 -14.77 -12.93 20.28
CA ASN A 48 -16.15 -12.78 20.70
C ASN A 48 -17.09 -12.90 19.50
N LYS A 49 -17.38 -14.12 19.07
CA LYS A 49 -18.05 -14.47 17.79
C LYS A 49 -19.35 -13.73 17.46
N ASP A 50 -19.97 -13.07 18.40
CA ASP A 50 -21.28 -12.42 18.25
C ASP A 50 -21.22 -10.88 18.22
N GLU A 51 -20.01 -10.27 18.24
CA GLU A 51 -19.89 -8.83 18.47
C GLU A 51 -19.55 -8.02 17.20
N PHE A 52 -20.21 -8.29 16.09
CA PHE A 52 -20.16 -7.36 14.95
C PHE A 52 -21.07 -6.12 15.14
N ALA A 53 -21.90 -6.10 16.18
CA ALA A 53 -22.67 -4.92 16.50
C ALA A 53 -21.79 -3.84 17.14
N CYS A 54 -22.05 -2.59 16.79
CA CYS A 54 -21.36 -1.46 17.42
C CYS A 54 -21.82 -1.29 18.87
N ASN A 55 -20.93 -1.48 19.82
CA ASN A 55 -21.22 -1.36 21.26
C ASN A 55 -21.43 0.10 21.70
N SER A 56 -21.04 1.09 20.89
CA SER A 56 -21.20 2.51 21.20
C SER A 56 -22.58 3.03 20.80
N CYS A 57 -22.99 2.82 19.56
CA CYS A 57 -24.26 3.37 19.09
C CYS A 57 -25.39 2.34 18.99
N HIS A 58 -25.11 1.06 19.11
CA HIS A 58 -26.06 -0.08 19.03
C HIS A 58 -26.93 -0.11 17.75
N LYS A 59 -26.58 0.67 16.74
CA LYS A 59 -27.42 0.89 15.54
C LYS A 59 -26.81 0.36 14.25
N ASN A 60 -25.57 -0.10 14.28
CA ASN A 60 -24.88 -0.50 13.06
C ASN A 60 -23.94 -1.67 13.30
N ILE A 61 -23.61 -2.35 12.22
CA ILE A 61 -22.62 -3.43 12.19
C ILE A 61 -21.24 -2.82 11.93
N LEU A 62 -20.23 -3.32 12.61
CA LEU A 62 -18.84 -2.98 12.37
C LEU A 62 -18.39 -3.50 10.99
N LYS A 63 -17.67 -2.69 10.27
CA LYS A 63 -17.08 -3.03 8.95
C LYS A 63 -15.56 -3.10 9.08
N PRO A 64 -14.88 -3.98 8.34
CA PRO A 64 -13.44 -3.94 8.27
C PRO A 64 -12.96 -2.60 7.68
N SER A 65 -11.80 -2.14 8.09
CA SER A 65 -11.20 -0.88 7.64
C SER A 65 -10.49 -1.05 6.29
N ILE A 66 -11.22 -1.57 5.31
CA ILE A 66 -10.81 -1.71 3.91
C ILE A 66 -11.89 -1.17 2.99
N PRO A 67 -11.55 -0.59 1.82
CA PRO A 67 -12.54 -0.18 0.84
C PRO A 67 -13.17 -1.41 0.18
N PHE A 68 -14.50 -1.42 0.08
CA PHE A 68 -15.21 -2.41 -0.72
C PHE A 68 -15.29 -1.99 -2.18
N VAL A 69 -15.59 -2.94 -3.07
CA VAL A 69 -15.79 -2.67 -4.51
C VAL A 69 -16.75 -1.50 -4.70
N GLY A 70 -16.29 -0.48 -5.45
CA GLY A 70 -17.05 0.74 -5.69
C GLY A 70 -16.92 1.82 -4.60
N GLN A 71 -16.12 1.58 -3.56
CA GLN A 71 -15.74 2.63 -2.60
C GLN A 71 -14.45 3.32 -3.04
N GLU A 72 -14.38 4.61 -2.80
CA GLU A 72 -13.17 5.40 -3.01
C GLU A 72 -12.17 5.16 -1.88
N PHE A 73 -10.89 5.33 -2.18
CA PHE A 73 -9.85 5.41 -1.17
C PHE A 73 -10.03 6.65 -0.28
N SER A 74 -9.44 6.63 0.89
CA SER A 74 -9.37 7.81 1.75
C SER A 74 -8.75 8.98 0.99
N GLN A 75 -9.44 10.11 0.93
CA GLN A 75 -8.94 11.32 0.26
C GLN A 75 -7.66 11.85 0.93
N TRP A 76 -7.49 11.63 2.23
CA TRP A 76 -6.30 12.01 2.97
C TRP A 76 -5.12 11.12 2.57
N ASP A 77 -5.30 9.81 2.54
CA ASP A 77 -4.24 8.86 2.18
C ASP A 77 -3.83 9.03 0.71
N MET A 78 -4.78 9.29 -0.19
CA MET A 78 -4.49 9.63 -1.58
C MET A 78 -3.68 10.92 -1.69
N LYS A 79 -4.07 11.96 -0.96
CA LYS A 79 -3.34 13.24 -0.94
C LYS A 79 -1.92 13.06 -0.42
N ASP A 80 -1.76 12.34 0.69
CA ASP A 80 -0.46 12.10 1.29
C ASP A 80 0.43 11.24 0.38
N SER A 81 -0.14 10.24 -0.29
CA SER A 81 0.53 9.46 -1.34
C SER A 81 1.03 10.35 -2.47
N TRP A 82 0.18 11.24 -2.99
CA TRP A 82 0.58 12.18 -4.04
C TRP A 82 1.67 13.15 -3.59
N MET A 83 1.60 13.64 -2.36
CA MET A 83 2.65 14.50 -1.82
C MET A 83 3.99 13.74 -1.73
N MET A 84 3.96 12.50 -1.28
CA MET A 84 5.14 11.64 -1.19
C MET A 84 5.75 11.36 -2.57
N LEU A 85 4.93 10.96 -3.55
CA LEU A 85 5.37 10.72 -4.93
C LEU A 85 5.91 11.97 -5.61
N ASN A 86 5.32 13.14 -5.32
CA ASN A 86 5.81 14.41 -5.83
C ASN A 86 7.16 14.81 -5.22
N SER A 87 7.51 14.31 -4.06
CA SER A 87 8.73 14.65 -3.33
C SER A 87 9.86 13.63 -3.51
N CYS A 88 9.56 12.42 -3.99
CA CYS A 88 10.57 11.38 -4.17
C CYS A 88 11.46 11.64 -5.39
N ASP A 89 12.70 11.15 -5.36
CA ASP A 89 13.62 11.13 -6.49
C ASP A 89 13.62 9.78 -7.21
N ASN A 90 13.29 8.73 -6.49
CA ASN A 90 13.18 7.38 -7.01
C ASN A 90 11.91 6.73 -6.44
N LEU A 91 11.17 6.02 -7.27
CA LEU A 91 10.07 5.17 -6.90
C LEU A 91 10.51 3.72 -7.07
N ILE A 92 10.38 2.92 -6.01
CA ILE A 92 10.60 1.47 -6.07
C ILE A 92 9.27 0.79 -5.83
N ILE A 93 8.89 -0.09 -6.73
CA ILE A 93 7.62 -0.82 -6.67
C ILE A 93 7.94 -2.32 -6.54
N PHE A 94 7.44 -2.92 -5.47
CA PHE A 94 7.40 -4.36 -5.34
C PHE A 94 6.03 -4.84 -5.82
N ALA A 95 6.02 -5.59 -6.90
CA ALA A 95 4.81 -6.10 -7.52
C ALA A 95 4.92 -7.60 -7.71
N ASP A 96 3.77 -8.26 -7.75
CA ASP A 96 3.63 -9.59 -8.31
C ASP A 96 3.56 -9.49 -9.84
N ASN A 97 2.77 -10.29 -10.49
CA ASN A 97 2.60 -10.31 -11.96
C ASN A 97 1.58 -9.26 -12.47
N PHE A 98 1.06 -8.41 -11.60
CA PHE A 98 0.02 -7.43 -11.93
C PHE A 98 0.27 -6.08 -11.26
N LEU A 99 0.08 -5.00 -12.01
CA LEU A 99 0.03 -3.63 -11.49
C LEU A 99 -1.41 -3.13 -11.42
N SER A 100 -1.83 -2.68 -10.24
CA SER A 100 -3.16 -2.11 -10.08
C SER A 100 -3.29 -0.77 -10.83
N PRO A 101 -4.51 -0.35 -11.22
CA PRO A 101 -4.71 0.95 -11.87
C PRO A 101 -4.17 2.12 -11.04
N VAL A 102 -4.21 2.04 -9.71
CA VAL A 102 -3.66 3.08 -8.84
C VAL A 102 -2.13 3.10 -8.89
N THR A 103 -1.50 1.92 -8.93
CA THR A 103 -0.04 1.81 -9.10
C THR A 103 0.41 2.42 -10.42
N ILE A 104 -0.31 2.16 -11.50
CA ILE A 104 -0.03 2.75 -12.82
C ILE A 104 -0.12 4.28 -12.76
N SER A 105 -1.17 4.81 -12.10
CA SER A 105 -1.29 6.27 -11.95
C SER A 105 -0.14 6.88 -11.13
N PHE A 106 0.42 6.16 -10.17
CA PHE A 106 1.58 6.58 -9.40
C PHE A 106 2.86 6.61 -10.25
N ILE A 107 3.05 5.62 -11.11
CA ILE A 107 4.14 5.59 -12.10
C ILE A 107 4.03 6.82 -13.00
N ASP A 108 2.86 7.11 -13.56
CA ASP A 108 2.62 8.27 -14.42
C ASP A 108 2.98 9.60 -13.76
N ILE A 109 2.70 9.74 -12.44
CA ILE A 109 3.03 10.95 -11.69
C ILE A 109 4.55 11.13 -11.62
N VAL A 110 5.27 10.05 -11.33
CA VAL A 110 6.73 10.07 -11.17
C VAL A 110 7.41 10.29 -12.52
N GLU A 111 6.95 9.62 -13.57
CA GLU A 111 7.49 9.76 -14.93
C GLU A 111 7.33 11.18 -15.48
N LYS A 112 6.16 11.80 -15.33
CA LYS A 112 5.94 13.19 -15.75
C LYS A 112 6.91 14.18 -15.13
N ARG A 113 7.58 13.79 -14.07
CA ARG A 113 8.62 14.59 -13.39
C ARG A 113 10.04 14.17 -13.78
N MET A 114 10.20 13.28 -14.74
CA MET A 114 11.50 12.73 -15.18
C MET A 114 12.28 12.06 -14.03
N LYS A 115 11.57 11.43 -13.09
CA LYS A 115 12.15 10.68 -11.98
C LYS A 115 12.27 9.20 -12.35
N ASN A 116 13.19 8.50 -11.69
CA ASN A 116 13.42 7.09 -11.95
C ASN A 116 12.39 6.20 -11.26
N THR A 117 11.94 5.19 -11.95
CA THR A 117 11.06 4.15 -11.39
C THR A 117 11.71 2.79 -11.57
N LYS A 118 11.76 1.99 -10.51
CA LYS A 118 12.18 0.59 -10.55
C LYS A 118 11.00 -0.29 -10.16
N ILE A 119 10.70 -1.27 -10.98
CA ILE A 119 9.63 -2.23 -10.72
C ILE A 119 10.28 -3.59 -10.53
N ILE A 120 10.14 -4.13 -9.31
CA ILE A 120 10.66 -5.43 -8.92
C ILE A 120 9.49 -6.41 -8.90
N CYS A 121 9.59 -7.48 -9.65
CA CYS A 121 8.58 -8.53 -9.73
C CYS A 121 9.23 -9.91 -9.84
N SER A 122 8.60 -10.90 -9.23
CA SER A 122 9.07 -12.29 -9.23
C SER A 122 8.91 -12.99 -10.59
N GLU A 123 7.97 -12.52 -11.41
CA GLU A 123 7.65 -13.06 -12.72
C GLU A 123 7.59 -11.93 -13.76
N SER A 124 7.73 -12.28 -15.04
CA SER A 124 7.60 -11.30 -16.13
C SER A 124 6.17 -10.71 -16.11
N LEU A 125 6.09 -9.40 -15.94
CA LEU A 125 4.85 -8.67 -16.15
C LEU A 125 4.39 -8.88 -17.60
N ASN A 126 3.09 -9.07 -17.77
CA ASN A 126 2.51 -9.18 -19.11
C ASN A 126 2.63 -7.82 -19.81
N SER A 127 3.73 -7.64 -20.57
CA SER A 127 4.09 -6.39 -21.24
C SER A 127 3.06 -5.90 -22.25
N ASP A 128 2.15 -6.79 -22.69
CA ASP A 128 1.09 -6.45 -23.64
C ASP A 128 0.02 -5.51 -23.05
N ILE A 129 0.00 -5.36 -21.72
CA ILE A 129 -0.98 -4.51 -21.01
C ILE A 129 -0.42 -3.11 -20.74
N PHE A 130 0.90 -2.94 -20.72
CA PHE A 130 1.54 -1.70 -20.29
C PHE A 130 2.56 -1.24 -21.34
N ASP A 131 2.20 -0.23 -22.12
CA ASP A 131 3.13 0.47 -23.00
C ASP A 131 3.91 1.53 -22.19
N PHE A 132 4.85 1.07 -21.39
CA PHE A 132 5.81 1.96 -20.74
C PHE A 132 6.95 2.27 -21.71
N SER A 133 6.75 3.22 -22.59
CA SER A 133 7.74 3.69 -23.56
C SER A 133 8.82 4.60 -22.95
N SER A 134 8.84 4.74 -21.62
CA SER A 134 9.72 5.67 -20.93
C SER A 134 11.09 5.06 -20.63
N ASN A 135 12.13 5.85 -20.90
CA ASN A 135 13.52 5.49 -20.61
C ASN A 135 13.89 5.53 -19.11
N ASN A 136 12.91 5.85 -18.24
CA ASN A 136 13.13 6.03 -16.81
C ASN A 136 12.55 4.89 -15.96
N ILE A 137 12.03 3.84 -16.60
CA ILE A 137 11.50 2.67 -15.91
C ILE A 137 12.43 1.48 -16.13
N ASP A 138 12.94 0.95 -15.04
CA ASP A 138 13.72 -0.29 -15.02
C ASP A 138 12.86 -1.43 -14.45
N PHE A 139 12.73 -2.52 -15.20
CA PHE A 139 12.13 -3.76 -14.73
C PHE A 139 13.22 -4.71 -14.23
N ILE A 140 13.05 -5.18 -12.99
CA ILE A 140 13.96 -6.12 -12.34
C ILE A 140 13.18 -7.38 -12.01
N TYR A 141 13.54 -8.49 -12.63
CA TYR A 141 12.87 -9.78 -12.47
C TYR A 141 13.66 -10.64 -11.48
N GLU A 142 13.45 -10.38 -10.20
CA GLU A 142 14.02 -11.18 -9.11
C GLU A 142 13.06 -11.19 -7.90
N SER A 143 13.34 -12.05 -6.93
CA SER A 143 12.54 -12.06 -5.70
C SER A 143 12.76 -10.76 -4.92
N SER A 144 11.67 -10.26 -4.31
CA SER A 144 11.70 -9.04 -3.49
C SER A 144 12.72 -9.14 -2.35
N ASP A 145 12.91 -10.34 -1.79
CA ASP A 145 13.87 -10.58 -0.70
C ASP A 145 15.30 -10.34 -1.15
N LEU A 146 15.71 -10.89 -2.29
CA LEU A 146 17.06 -10.70 -2.83
C LEU A 146 17.35 -9.22 -3.15
N PHE A 147 16.36 -8.52 -3.69
CA PHE A 147 16.51 -7.09 -3.95
C PHE A 147 16.59 -6.27 -2.66
N LEU A 148 15.79 -6.59 -1.66
CA LEU A 148 15.85 -5.93 -0.34
C LEU A 148 17.19 -6.18 0.36
N ASP A 149 17.71 -7.41 0.31
CA ASP A 149 19.03 -7.74 0.85
C ASP A 149 20.14 -6.89 0.19
N SER A 150 20.11 -6.75 -1.14
CA SER A 150 21.08 -5.90 -1.85
C SER A 150 20.93 -4.41 -1.51
N LEU A 151 19.71 -3.91 -1.23
CA LEU A 151 19.52 -2.56 -0.74
C LEU A 151 20.07 -2.36 0.69
N ILE A 152 19.84 -3.33 1.58
CA ILE A 152 20.38 -3.30 2.95
C ILE A 152 21.90 -3.30 2.92
N GLU A 153 22.53 -4.16 2.10
CA GLU A 153 23.98 -4.17 1.93
C GLU A 153 24.53 -2.83 1.41
N ALA A 154 23.81 -2.19 0.46
CA ALA A 154 24.26 -0.94 -0.16
C ALA A 154 24.11 0.30 0.74
N PHE A 155 23.07 0.33 1.58
CA PHE A 155 22.70 1.53 2.34
C PHE A 155 22.75 1.35 3.87
N GLY A 156 23.00 0.12 4.36
CA GLY A 156 23.02 -0.22 5.79
C GLY A 156 21.64 -0.19 6.44
N ASP A 157 21.61 -0.38 7.77
CA ASP A 157 20.37 -0.50 8.56
C ASP A 157 19.50 0.78 8.64
N ASN A 158 19.88 1.84 7.94
CA ASN A 158 19.15 3.12 7.92
C ASN A 158 18.05 3.19 6.86
N ILE A 159 17.68 2.07 6.25
CA ILE A 159 16.68 2.03 5.16
C ILE A 159 15.24 2.00 5.71
N ILE A 160 15.05 1.52 6.95
CA ILE A 160 13.72 1.29 7.55
C ILE A 160 13.45 2.28 8.67
#